data_6e1f2f0e0b5486aba0af25c47b4c0980
#
_entry.id   6e1f2f0e0b5486aba0af25c47b4c0980
#
_cell.length_a   1.000
_cell.length_b   1.000
_cell.length_c   1.000
_cell.angle_alpha   90.00
_cell.angle_beta   90.00
_cell.angle_gamma   90.00
#
_symmetry.space_group_name_H-M   'P 1'
#
loop_
_entity.id
_entity.type
_entity.pdbx_description
1 polymer ?
#
loop_
_entity_poly.entity_id
_entity_poly.type
_entity_poly.pdbx_seq_one_letter_code
_entity_poly.pdbx_strand_id
1 'polypeptide(L)'
;MAKRELQWSPLGPWMYMSGAIFIDRGNSIKSHQSLDAAGEEMKRECISLMMYPEGTRHNEEAPTLLPFKKGAFHLAIQAGLPIIPVVCENYWRLYHKGVFGKGVIKVRGQSTVFARLGLLVDRLG
;
A
#
# COMPACT_ATOMS: atom_id res chain seq x y z
N MET A 1 0.72 3.64 -4.53
CA MET A 1 2.18 3.67 -4.43
C MET A 1 2.84 2.72 -5.42
N ALA A 2 3.88 3.17 -6.13
CA ALA A 2 4.56 2.42 -7.17
C ALA A 2 6.09 2.40 -6.97
N LYS A 3 6.78 1.45 -7.60
CA LYS A 3 8.25 1.44 -7.66
C LYS A 3 8.73 2.56 -8.58
N ARG A 4 9.81 3.26 -8.20
CA ARG A 4 10.42 4.33 -9.01
C ARG A 4 10.82 3.87 -10.41
N GLU A 5 11.25 2.62 -10.55
CA GLU A 5 11.63 2.02 -11.84
C GLU A 5 10.48 2.04 -12.87
N LEU A 6 9.22 1.96 -12.41
CA LEU A 6 8.04 2.02 -13.27
C LEU A 6 7.81 3.39 -13.88
N GLN A 7 8.42 4.46 -13.36
CA GLN A 7 8.35 5.80 -13.93
C GLN A 7 8.91 5.85 -15.37
N TRP A 8 9.89 5.01 -15.65
CA TRP A 8 10.55 4.90 -16.97
C TRP A 8 9.93 3.84 -17.88
N SER A 9 8.86 3.18 -17.44
CA SER A 9 8.11 2.24 -18.26
C SER A 9 7.09 2.98 -19.16
N PRO A 10 6.57 2.34 -20.21
CA PRO A 10 5.49 2.93 -21.04
C PRO A 10 4.24 3.32 -20.23
N LEU A 11 4.03 2.71 -19.07
CA LEU A 11 2.94 3.03 -18.13
C LEU A 11 3.27 4.21 -17.22
N GLY A 12 4.53 4.65 -17.15
CA GLY A 12 5.01 5.70 -16.25
C GLY A 12 4.22 7.02 -16.38
N PRO A 13 4.06 7.58 -17.57
CA PRO A 13 3.31 8.81 -17.77
C PRO A 13 1.86 8.69 -17.31
N TRP A 14 1.20 7.57 -17.61
CA TRP A 14 -0.17 7.32 -17.17
C TRP A 14 -0.28 7.19 -15.65
N MET A 15 0.67 6.49 -15.03
CA MET A 15 0.73 6.38 -13.56
C MET A 15 0.99 7.74 -12.91
N TYR A 16 1.84 8.59 -13.51
CA TYR A 16 2.05 9.95 -13.03
C TYR A 16 0.77 10.79 -13.11
N MET A 17 0.08 10.75 -14.22
CA MET A 17 -1.21 11.45 -14.41
C MET A 17 -2.30 10.96 -13.45
N SER A 18 -2.25 9.69 -13.04
CA SER A 18 -3.18 9.11 -12.05
C SER A 18 -2.82 9.43 -10.59
N GLY A 19 -1.84 10.30 -10.34
CA GLY A 19 -1.40 10.66 -8.99
C GLY A 19 -0.63 9.54 -8.27
N ALA A 20 -0.01 8.61 -8.99
CA ALA A 20 0.75 7.54 -8.36
C ALA A 20 2.03 8.09 -7.70
N ILE A 21 2.21 7.80 -6.42
CA ILE A 21 3.42 8.15 -5.66
C ILE A 21 4.49 7.10 -5.92
N PHE A 22 5.64 7.52 -6.45
CA PHE A 22 6.78 6.67 -6.72
C PHE A 22 7.77 6.67 -5.55
N ILE A 23 8.15 5.48 -5.09
CA ILE A 23 9.06 5.30 -3.97
C ILE A 23 10.33 4.59 -4.41
N ASP A 24 11.45 5.16 -4.02
CA ASP A 24 12.76 4.55 -4.12
C ASP A 24 12.99 3.62 -2.93
N ARG A 25 12.81 2.31 -3.14
CA ARG A 25 12.93 1.31 -2.08
C ARG A 25 14.39 0.98 -1.73
N GLY A 26 15.34 1.43 -2.53
CA GLY A 26 16.77 1.25 -2.31
C GLY A 26 17.39 2.25 -1.33
N ASN A 27 16.69 3.36 -1.06
CA ASN A 27 17.18 4.42 -0.18
C ASN A 27 16.16 4.75 0.91
N SER A 28 16.47 4.35 2.15
CA SER A 28 15.58 4.54 3.30
C SER A 28 15.26 6.02 3.55
N ILE A 29 16.25 6.91 3.50
CA ILE A 29 16.06 8.34 3.77
C ILE A 29 15.12 8.97 2.72
N LYS A 30 15.38 8.69 1.44
CA LYS A 30 14.51 9.19 0.35
C LYS A 30 13.10 8.59 0.42
N SER A 31 12.98 7.35 0.88
CA SER A 31 11.68 6.72 1.08
C SER A 31 10.89 7.41 2.17
N HIS A 32 11.50 7.78 3.30
CA HIS A 32 10.85 8.53 4.37
C HIS A 32 10.41 9.92 3.90
N GLN A 33 11.29 10.67 3.24
CA GLN A 33 10.94 11.98 2.67
C GLN A 33 9.76 11.91 1.68
N SER A 34 9.72 10.86 0.85
CA SER A 34 8.61 10.64 -0.09
C SER A 34 7.31 10.31 0.63
N LEU A 35 7.38 9.59 1.76
CA LEU A 35 6.22 9.29 2.59
C LEU A 35 5.69 10.55 3.30
N ASP A 36 6.58 11.39 3.81
CA ASP A 36 6.21 12.65 4.47
C ASP A 36 5.51 13.60 3.50
N ALA A 37 6.10 13.78 2.32
CA ALA A 37 5.50 14.56 1.25
C ALA A 37 4.13 14.01 0.83
N ALA A 38 4.00 12.67 0.77
CA ALA A 38 2.73 12.02 0.47
C ALA A 38 1.67 12.31 1.54
N GLY A 39 2.05 12.29 2.82
CA GLY A 39 1.14 12.59 3.93
C GLY A 39 0.60 14.02 3.88
N GLU A 40 1.46 14.99 3.58
CA GLU A 40 1.05 16.39 3.41
C GLU A 40 0.14 16.57 2.18
N GLU A 41 0.48 15.92 1.07
CA GLU A 41 -0.36 15.94 -0.14
C GLU A 41 -1.75 15.36 0.13
N MET A 42 -1.83 14.22 0.82
CA MET A 42 -3.10 13.59 1.19
C MET A 42 -4.00 14.52 2.01
N LYS A 43 -3.43 15.29 2.94
CA LYS A 43 -4.17 16.27 3.73
C LYS A 43 -4.64 17.44 2.89
N ARG A 44 -3.72 18.00 2.08
CA ARG A 44 -4.00 19.19 1.26
C ARG A 44 -5.09 18.94 0.23
N GLU A 45 -5.02 17.81 -0.46
CA GLU A 45 -5.91 17.47 -1.56
C GLU A 45 -7.12 16.61 -1.12
N CYS A 46 -7.23 16.28 0.17
CA CYS A 46 -8.29 15.40 0.71
C CYS A 46 -8.38 14.06 -0.04
N ILE A 47 -7.24 13.47 -0.39
CA ILE A 47 -7.16 12.21 -1.13
C ILE A 47 -6.73 11.05 -0.24
N SER A 48 -7.06 9.84 -0.67
CA SER A 48 -6.66 8.60 0.02
C SER A 48 -5.52 7.90 -0.72
N LEU A 49 -4.65 7.24 0.02
CA LEU A 49 -3.54 6.47 -0.53
C LEU A 49 -3.74 4.98 -0.30
N MET A 50 -3.74 4.21 -1.37
CA MET A 50 -3.75 2.75 -1.28
C MET A 50 -2.33 2.20 -1.17
N MET A 51 -2.08 1.38 -0.16
CA MET A 51 -0.79 0.76 0.08
C MET A 51 -0.93 -0.74 0.35
N TYR A 52 0.02 -1.52 -0.15
CA TYR A 52 0.19 -2.91 0.27
C TYR A 52 1.15 -2.94 1.46
N PRO A 53 0.72 -3.34 2.65
CA PRO A 53 1.58 -3.35 3.84
C PRO A 53 2.75 -4.32 3.70
N GLU A 54 2.59 -5.39 2.93
CA GLU A 54 3.65 -6.34 2.60
C GLU A 54 4.73 -5.74 1.67
N GLY A 55 4.48 -4.57 1.09
CA GLY A 55 5.37 -3.88 0.16
C GLY A 55 5.45 -4.52 -1.23
N THR A 56 4.75 -5.61 -1.46
CA THR A 56 4.63 -6.30 -2.74
C THR A 56 3.26 -6.96 -2.85
N ARG A 57 2.91 -7.40 -4.04
CA ARG A 57 1.77 -8.28 -4.25
C ARG A 57 2.20 -9.70 -3.92
N HIS A 58 1.44 -10.39 -3.11
CA HIS A 58 1.60 -11.79 -2.79
C HIS A 58 0.42 -12.55 -3.37
N ASN A 59 0.69 -13.52 -4.20
CA ASN A 59 -0.34 -14.33 -4.83
C ASN A 59 0.19 -15.76 -4.96
N GLU A 60 -0.06 -16.53 -3.91
CA GLU A 60 0.28 -17.94 -3.80
C GLU A 60 -1.00 -18.76 -3.71
N GLU A 61 -0.91 -20.05 -4.02
CA GLU A 61 -2.05 -20.96 -3.92
C GLU A 61 -2.59 -21.03 -2.50
N ALA A 62 -1.70 -21.17 -1.52
CA ALA A 62 -2.05 -21.09 -0.11
C ALA A 62 -2.30 -19.63 0.30
N PRO A 63 -3.42 -19.32 1.00
CA PRO A 63 -3.72 -17.98 1.46
C PRO A 63 -2.81 -17.59 2.64
N THR A 64 -1.65 -17.06 2.35
CA THR A 64 -0.67 -16.59 3.34
C THR A 64 -0.46 -15.10 3.24
N LEU A 65 0.05 -14.49 4.30
CA LEU A 65 0.45 -13.08 4.33
C LEU A 65 1.96 -12.99 4.54
N LEU A 66 2.59 -12.07 3.82
CA LEU A 66 3.99 -11.72 4.07
C LEU A 66 4.09 -10.78 5.28
N PRO A 67 5.26 -10.70 5.93
CA PRO A 67 5.48 -9.77 7.02
C PRO A 67 5.19 -8.33 6.60
N PHE A 68 4.46 -7.60 7.43
CA PHE A 68 4.10 -6.22 7.17
C PHE A 68 5.29 -5.28 7.35
N LYS A 69 5.45 -4.37 6.41
CA LYS A 69 6.45 -3.29 6.48
C LYS A 69 5.88 -2.09 7.23
N LYS A 70 6.70 -1.49 8.06
CA LYS A 70 6.30 -0.37 8.94
C LYS A 70 5.90 0.91 8.20
N GLY A 71 6.30 1.08 6.92
CA GLY A 71 6.13 2.34 6.19
C GLY A 71 4.70 2.88 6.11
N ALA A 72 3.70 2.02 5.89
CA ALA A 72 2.30 2.42 5.85
C ALA A 72 1.81 2.95 7.20
N PHE A 73 2.22 2.30 8.29
CA PHE A 73 1.84 2.66 9.65
C PHE A 73 2.53 3.96 10.09
N HIS A 74 3.81 4.13 9.77
CA HIS A 74 4.54 5.39 10.03
C HIS A 74 3.89 6.57 9.31
N LEU A 75 3.54 6.42 8.03
CA LEU A 75 2.84 7.45 7.29
C LEU A 75 1.53 7.86 7.97
N ALA A 76 0.71 6.89 8.34
CA ALA A 76 -0.58 7.15 8.97
C ALA A 76 -0.44 7.85 10.33
N ILE A 77 0.51 7.40 11.16
CA ILE A 77 0.79 8.01 12.47
C ILE A 77 1.29 9.44 12.30
N GLN A 78 2.29 9.65 11.45
CA GLN A 78 2.92 10.95 11.24
C GLN A 78 1.97 11.97 10.59
N ALA A 79 1.19 11.52 9.63
CA ALA A 79 0.18 12.35 9.00
C ALA A 79 -1.10 12.50 9.84
N GLY A 80 -1.28 11.74 10.92
CA GLY A 80 -2.52 11.75 11.72
C GLY A 80 -3.72 11.26 10.94
N LEU A 81 -3.51 10.38 9.95
CA LEU A 81 -4.54 9.89 9.06
C LEU A 81 -5.06 8.51 9.49
N PRO A 82 -6.35 8.23 9.30
CA PRO A 82 -6.92 6.93 9.61
C PRO A 82 -6.46 5.86 8.62
N ILE A 83 -6.37 4.61 9.10
CA ILE A 83 -6.14 3.43 8.27
C ILE A 83 -7.45 2.69 8.10
N ILE A 84 -7.79 2.35 6.88
CA ILE A 84 -8.90 1.47 6.54
C ILE A 84 -8.31 0.17 6.00
N PRO A 85 -8.31 -0.92 6.79
CA PRO A 85 -7.83 -2.21 6.29
C PRO A 85 -8.78 -2.74 5.21
N VAL A 86 -8.20 -3.17 4.10
CA VAL A 86 -8.95 -3.79 3.01
C VAL A 86 -8.39 -5.18 2.76
N VAL A 87 -9.24 -6.19 2.88
CA VAL A 87 -8.88 -7.60 2.65
C VAL A 87 -9.47 -8.06 1.35
N CYS A 88 -8.63 -8.62 0.49
CA CYS A 88 -9.01 -9.23 -0.76
C CYS A 88 -8.94 -10.76 -0.61
N GLU A 89 -9.95 -11.47 -1.10
CA GLU A 89 -9.96 -12.92 -1.17
C GLU A 89 -8.77 -13.41 -2.01
N ASN A 90 -8.24 -14.58 -1.69
CA ASN A 90 -7.22 -15.20 -2.52
C ASN A 90 -7.76 -15.47 -3.93
N TYR A 91 -7.14 -14.84 -4.91
CA TYR A 91 -7.54 -14.91 -6.32
C TYR A 91 -6.60 -15.78 -7.17
N TRP A 92 -5.75 -16.62 -6.56
CA TRP A 92 -4.84 -17.53 -7.27
C TRP A 92 -5.54 -18.34 -8.38
N ARG A 93 -6.73 -18.84 -8.10
CA ARG A 93 -7.54 -19.60 -9.07
C ARG A 93 -7.89 -18.81 -10.33
N LEU A 94 -7.96 -17.48 -10.22
CA LEU A 94 -8.37 -16.59 -11.29
C LEU A 94 -7.21 -15.97 -12.02
N TYR A 95 -6.12 -15.70 -11.28
CA TYR A 95 -4.97 -15.01 -11.83
C TYR A 95 -3.66 -15.49 -11.19
N HIS A 96 -2.81 -16.15 -11.99
CA HIS A 96 -1.42 -16.41 -11.69
C HIS A 96 -0.64 -16.54 -13.00
N LYS A 97 0.67 -16.75 -12.94
CA LYS A 97 1.53 -16.77 -14.14
C LYS A 97 1.01 -17.72 -15.22
N GLY A 98 0.54 -17.15 -16.34
CA GLY A 98 0.02 -17.91 -17.47
C GLY A 98 -1.45 -18.30 -17.40
N VAL A 99 -2.15 -17.92 -16.31
CA VAL A 99 -3.58 -18.23 -16.12
C VAL A 99 -4.38 -16.95 -15.97
N PHE A 100 -5.44 -16.82 -16.76
CA PHE A 100 -6.46 -15.77 -16.66
C PHE A 100 -7.82 -16.42 -16.66
N GLY A 101 -8.45 -16.50 -15.51
CA GLY A 101 -9.78 -17.08 -15.32
C GLY A 101 -10.87 -16.01 -15.17
N LYS A 102 -12.11 -16.43 -15.35
CA LYS A 102 -13.30 -15.62 -15.01
C LYS A 102 -13.76 -15.98 -13.60
N GLY A 103 -14.16 -14.97 -12.83
CA GLY A 103 -14.70 -15.18 -11.51
C GLY A 103 -14.95 -13.90 -10.75
N VAL A 104 -15.39 -14.03 -9.52
CA VAL A 104 -15.64 -12.94 -8.58
C VAL A 104 -14.56 -12.98 -7.51
N ILE A 105 -13.96 -11.84 -7.23
CA ILE A 105 -13.03 -11.63 -6.13
C ILE A 105 -13.77 -10.82 -5.07
N LYS A 106 -13.89 -11.39 -3.87
CA LYS A 106 -14.52 -10.68 -2.75
C LYS A 106 -13.51 -9.75 -2.09
N VAL A 107 -13.91 -8.51 -1.92
CA VAL A 107 -13.12 -7.49 -1.23
C VAL A 107 -13.93 -6.98 -0.05
N ARG A 108 -13.33 -6.91 1.13
CA ARG A 108 -13.97 -6.42 2.35
C ARG A 108 -13.15 -5.31 2.97
N GLY A 109 -13.77 -4.16 3.21
CA GLY A 109 -13.24 -3.10 4.05
C GLY A 109 -13.57 -3.40 5.51
N GLN A 110 -12.62 -3.13 6.40
CA GLN A 110 -12.80 -3.22 7.84
C GLN A 110 -13.08 -1.83 8.43
N SER A 111 -13.49 -1.81 9.70
CA SER A 111 -13.66 -0.56 10.43
C SER A 111 -12.38 0.26 10.45
N THR A 112 -12.51 1.56 10.39
CA THR A 112 -11.40 2.52 10.44
C THR A 112 -10.60 2.36 11.74
N VAL A 113 -9.29 2.28 11.61
CA VAL A 113 -8.34 2.25 12.73
C VAL A 113 -7.60 3.58 12.76
N PHE A 114 -7.70 4.29 13.89
CA PHE A 114 -6.88 5.47 14.16
C PHE A 114 -5.58 5.02 14.82
N ALA A 115 -4.47 5.24 14.15
CA ALA A 115 -3.15 5.03 14.72
C ALA A 115 -2.82 6.18 15.70
N ARG A 116 -3.17 6.03 16.97
CA ARG A 116 -2.65 6.89 18.04
C ARG A 116 -1.26 6.40 18.46
N LEU A 117 -0.35 7.34 18.62
CA LEU A 117 1.09 7.10 18.88
C LEU A 117 1.41 6.22 20.10
N GLY A 118 0.45 5.90 20.94
CA GLY A 118 0.67 5.11 22.16
C GLY A 118 0.09 3.69 22.17
N LEU A 119 -0.81 3.35 21.26
CA LEU A 119 -1.55 2.07 21.35
C LEU A 119 -1.07 0.98 20.37
N LEU A 120 -0.28 1.35 19.36
CA LEU A 120 0.18 0.40 18.33
C LEU A 120 1.55 -0.20 18.66
N VAL A 121 2.35 0.48 19.47
CA VAL A 121 3.70 0.02 19.83
C VAL A 121 3.63 -1.19 20.78
N ASP A 122 2.63 -1.25 21.66
CA ASP A 122 2.47 -2.34 22.63
C ASP A 122 1.88 -3.65 22.06
N ARG A 123 1.39 -3.63 20.82
CA ARG A 123 0.83 -4.84 20.17
C ARG A 123 1.71 -5.45 19.08
N LEU A 124 2.84 -4.84 18.76
CA LEU A 124 3.77 -5.29 17.71
C LEU A 124 5.16 -5.64 18.28
N GLY A 125 5.26 -5.74 19.62
CA GLY A 125 6.46 -6.19 20.34
C GLY A 125 6.67 -7.69 20.28
#